data_271a6862b03b7af300be6cd03c458702
#
_entry.id   271a6862b03b7af300be6cd03c458702
#
_cell.length_a   1.000
_cell.length_b   1.000
_cell.length_c   1.000
_cell.angle_alpha   90.00
_cell.angle_beta   90.00
_cell.angle_gamma   90.00
#
_symmetry.space_group_name_H-M   'P 1'
#
loop_
_entity.id
_entity.type
_entity.pdbx_description
1 polymer ?
#
loop_
_entity_poly.entity_id
_entity_poly.type
_entity_poly.pdbx_seq_one_letter_code
_entity_poly.pdbx_strand_id
1 'polypeptide(L)'
;FKAKKTMGLRKEKAARLKLAVLEHTLKLIGKKSFDAIYVDEICAKAKISKVTLFKYFPQKEDILLYYFRVWCLHRAVELSEKPKEGVAGITYLFDKLSEECESYPGMVLNLFGYLAGLRRPPKPFPVKVEEKKLLYPNKEDIASVEIQSVDQMFEKFTLEAIFKKEITKTTSTRDITNLLNALFYGSVITAHAQQLENLKFFFRKNLELVAKGF
;
A
#
# COMPACT_ATOMS: atom_id res chain seq x y z
N PHE A 1 2.01 -35.89 12.59
CA PHE A 1 1.06 -34.91 13.18
C PHE A 1 1.79 -33.78 13.94
N LYS A 2 2.80 -34.08 14.81
CA LYS A 2 3.56 -33.05 15.57
C LYS A 2 4.32 -32.06 14.68
N ALA A 3 4.96 -32.50 13.60
CA ALA A 3 5.75 -31.63 12.71
C ALA A 3 4.89 -30.57 11.97
N LYS A 4 3.67 -30.94 11.55
CA LYS A 4 2.73 -30.04 10.86
C LYS A 4 2.18 -28.95 11.79
N LYS A 5 1.93 -29.30 13.07
CA LYS A 5 1.48 -28.36 14.12
C LYS A 5 2.57 -27.37 14.51
N THR A 6 3.83 -27.81 14.60
CA THR A 6 5.01 -26.96 14.91
C THR A 6 5.34 -26.03 13.75
N MET A 7 5.14 -26.43 12.50
CA MET A 7 5.37 -25.59 11.31
C MET A 7 4.32 -24.46 11.22
N GLY A 8 3.07 -24.73 11.59
CA GLY A 8 2.01 -23.72 11.69
C GLY A 8 2.33 -22.66 12.75
N LEU A 9 2.75 -23.07 13.94
CA LEU A 9 3.12 -22.17 15.04
C LEU A 9 4.32 -21.25 14.69
N ARG A 10 5.32 -21.76 13.96
CA ARG A 10 6.46 -20.95 13.50
C ARG A 10 6.02 -19.88 12.50
N LYS A 11 5.14 -20.21 11.58
CA LYS A 11 4.61 -19.27 10.57
C LYS A 11 3.77 -18.18 11.24
N GLU A 12 2.89 -18.55 12.16
CA GLU A 12 2.07 -17.64 12.92
C GLU A 12 2.94 -16.69 13.78
N LYS A 13 3.95 -17.20 14.47
CA LYS A 13 4.90 -16.38 15.24
C LYS A 13 5.63 -15.38 14.34
N ALA A 14 6.05 -15.80 13.15
CA ALA A 14 6.69 -14.92 12.17
C ALA A 14 5.72 -13.82 11.68
N ALA A 15 4.46 -14.17 11.42
CA ALA A 15 3.42 -13.22 11.00
C ALA A 15 3.14 -12.17 12.10
N ARG A 16 2.94 -12.61 13.35
CA ARG A 16 2.76 -11.71 14.50
C ARG A 16 3.94 -10.74 14.66
N LEU A 17 5.16 -11.24 14.50
CA LEU A 17 6.36 -10.42 14.61
C LEU A 17 6.41 -9.35 13.50
N LYS A 18 6.16 -9.72 12.24
CA LYS A 18 6.17 -8.77 11.13
C LYS A 18 5.11 -7.68 11.31
N LEU A 19 3.90 -8.05 11.72
CA LEU A 19 2.83 -7.10 12.01
C LEU A 19 3.17 -6.20 13.21
N ALA A 20 3.77 -6.74 14.27
CA ALA A 20 4.22 -5.94 15.40
C ALA A 20 5.33 -4.95 15.02
N VAL A 21 6.28 -5.35 14.17
CA VAL A 21 7.31 -4.43 13.63
C VAL A 21 6.65 -3.29 12.87
N LEU A 22 5.70 -3.58 11.97
CA LEU A 22 4.98 -2.56 11.22
C LEU A 22 4.21 -1.62 12.15
N GLU A 23 3.41 -2.16 13.07
CA GLU A 23 2.60 -1.39 14.03
C GLU A 23 3.46 -0.45 14.88
N HIS A 24 4.57 -0.96 15.41
CA HIS A 24 5.48 -0.15 16.22
C HIS A 24 6.22 0.89 15.39
N THR A 25 6.56 0.59 14.14
CA THR A 25 7.15 1.57 13.22
C THR A 25 6.16 2.70 12.94
N LEU A 26 4.89 2.40 12.68
CA LEU A 26 3.85 3.41 12.46
C LEU A 26 3.65 4.30 13.71
N LYS A 27 3.70 3.73 14.91
CA LYS A 27 3.62 4.48 16.17
C LYS A 27 4.84 5.38 16.41
N LEU A 28 6.03 4.95 16.02
CA LEU A 28 7.26 5.73 16.16
C LEU A 28 7.32 6.89 15.18
N ILE A 29 6.82 6.67 13.96
CA ILE A 29 6.93 7.65 12.89
C ILE A 29 6.11 8.90 13.25
N GLY A 30 4.84 8.74 13.68
CA GLY A 30 3.99 9.89 13.94
C GLY A 30 4.10 10.93 12.81
N LYS A 31 4.61 12.13 13.16
CA LYS A 31 4.95 13.20 12.20
C LYS A 31 6.43 13.21 11.78
N LYS A 32 7.25 12.26 12.25
CA LYS A 32 8.68 12.17 11.90
C LYS A 32 8.86 11.54 10.54
N SER A 33 10.02 11.75 9.94
CA SER A 33 10.43 10.98 8.75
C SER A 33 10.80 9.54 9.15
N PHE A 34 10.54 8.57 8.28
CA PHE A 34 10.99 7.19 8.47
C PHE A 34 12.52 7.09 8.64
N ASP A 35 13.28 7.94 7.94
CA ASP A 35 14.74 7.97 8.03
C ASP A 35 15.23 8.37 9.43
N ALA A 36 14.46 9.18 10.15
CA ALA A 36 14.77 9.61 11.52
C ALA A 36 14.53 8.53 12.59
N ILE A 37 13.98 7.37 12.23
CA ILE A 37 13.74 6.26 13.14
C ILE A 37 14.90 5.28 13.06
N TYR A 38 15.54 5.00 14.19
CA TYR A 38 16.61 4.03 14.26
C TYR A 38 16.07 2.60 14.38
N VAL A 39 16.80 1.64 13.79
CA VAL A 39 16.49 0.20 13.90
C VAL A 39 16.38 -0.23 15.37
N ASP A 40 17.22 0.34 16.23
CA ASP A 40 17.20 0.05 17.67
C ASP A 40 15.88 0.43 18.35
N GLU A 41 15.29 1.54 17.95
CA GLU A 41 13.98 1.98 18.48
C GLU A 41 12.87 1.01 18.07
N ILE A 42 12.88 0.57 16.81
CA ILE A 42 11.92 -0.44 16.31
C ILE A 42 12.10 -1.74 17.08
N CYS A 43 13.34 -2.23 17.21
CA CYS A 43 13.65 -3.46 17.91
C CYS A 43 13.24 -3.41 19.40
N ALA A 44 13.52 -2.30 20.09
CA ALA A 44 13.15 -2.11 21.47
C ALA A 44 11.62 -2.14 21.67
N LYS A 45 10.88 -1.44 20.80
CA LYS A 45 9.39 -1.40 20.86
C LYS A 45 8.76 -2.74 20.51
N ALA A 46 9.29 -3.43 19.49
CA ALA A 46 8.82 -4.76 19.08
C ALA A 46 9.34 -5.89 19.99
N LYS A 47 10.21 -5.59 20.97
CA LYS A 47 10.85 -6.56 21.88
C LYS A 47 11.58 -7.70 21.14
N ILE A 48 12.35 -7.34 20.12
CA ILE A 48 13.13 -8.28 19.29
C ILE A 48 14.59 -7.82 19.16
N SER A 49 15.48 -8.75 18.83
CA SER A 49 16.86 -8.41 18.47
C SER A 49 16.97 -7.90 17.03
N LYS A 50 18.03 -7.14 16.72
CA LYS A 50 18.37 -6.74 15.33
C LYS A 50 18.49 -7.95 14.39
N VAL A 51 19.12 -9.04 14.86
CA VAL A 51 19.24 -10.30 14.10
C VAL A 51 17.86 -10.83 13.72
N THR A 52 16.90 -10.75 14.63
CA THR A 52 15.54 -11.19 14.39
C THR A 52 14.83 -10.24 13.39
N LEU A 53 15.02 -8.93 13.51
CA LEU A 53 14.47 -7.97 12.57
C LEU A 53 14.97 -8.24 11.15
N PHE A 54 16.29 -8.26 10.96
CA PHE A 54 16.92 -8.43 9.65
C PHE A 54 16.69 -9.81 9.01
N LYS A 55 16.31 -10.80 9.78
CA LYS A 55 15.83 -12.09 9.26
C LYS A 55 14.52 -11.94 8.47
N TYR A 56 13.64 -11.01 8.85
CA TYR A 56 12.33 -10.80 8.21
C TYR A 56 12.30 -9.59 7.31
N PHE A 57 13.11 -8.60 7.57
CA PHE A 57 13.28 -7.34 6.84
C PHE A 57 14.78 -7.13 6.60
N PRO A 58 15.37 -7.74 5.55
CA PRO A 58 16.80 -7.66 5.25
C PRO A 58 17.36 -6.23 5.22
N GLN A 59 16.52 -5.26 4.87
CA GLN A 59 16.82 -3.83 4.92
C GLN A 59 15.72 -3.13 5.72
N LYS A 60 16.02 -1.97 6.31
CA LYS A 60 15.02 -1.16 7.04
C LYS A 60 13.87 -0.76 6.11
N GLU A 61 14.20 -0.45 4.86
CA GLU A 61 13.27 -0.03 3.81
C GLU A 61 12.28 -1.13 3.38
N ASP A 62 12.59 -2.40 3.67
CA ASP A 62 11.65 -3.49 3.46
C ASP A 62 10.38 -3.35 4.31
N ILE A 63 10.45 -2.58 5.42
CA ILE A 63 9.27 -2.24 6.22
C ILE A 63 8.34 -1.32 5.41
N LEU A 64 8.87 -0.39 4.59
CA LEU A 64 8.08 0.46 3.69
C LEU A 64 7.38 -0.38 2.62
N LEU A 65 8.09 -1.34 2.02
CA LEU A 65 7.50 -2.25 1.02
C LEU A 65 6.44 -3.15 1.64
N TYR A 66 6.67 -3.63 2.87
CA TYR A 66 5.69 -4.42 3.60
C TYR A 66 4.44 -3.61 3.95
N TYR A 67 4.62 -2.38 4.44
CA TYR A 67 3.55 -1.42 4.67
C TYR A 67 2.69 -1.22 3.42
N PHE A 68 3.32 -0.95 2.28
CA PHE A 68 2.60 -0.75 1.03
C PHE A 68 1.83 -2.00 0.59
N ARG A 69 2.43 -3.19 0.79
CA ARG A 69 1.74 -4.45 0.47
C ARG A 69 0.56 -4.74 1.40
N VAL A 70 0.65 -4.38 2.67
CA VAL A 70 -0.46 -4.44 3.64
C VAL A 70 -1.54 -3.43 3.26
N TRP A 71 -1.17 -2.22 2.85
CA TRP A 71 -2.12 -1.24 2.31
C TRP A 71 -2.89 -1.80 1.10
N CYS A 72 -2.22 -2.44 0.15
CA CYS A 72 -2.86 -3.10 -0.98
C CYS A 72 -3.81 -4.24 -0.52
N LEU A 73 -3.45 -5.02 0.51
CA LEU A 73 -4.32 -6.03 1.09
C LEU A 73 -5.61 -5.41 1.66
N HIS A 74 -5.51 -4.29 2.38
CA HIS A 74 -6.69 -3.58 2.88
C HIS A 74 -7.61 -3.16 1.73
N ARG A 75 -7.06 -2.66 0.63
CA ARG A 75 -7.85 -2.32 -0.57
C ARG A 75 -8.51 -3.54 -1.17
N ALA A 76 -7.78 -4.65 -1.30
CA ALA A 76 -8.34 -5.89 -1.83
C ALA A 76 -9.52 -6.41 -0.98
N VAL A 77 -9.41 -6.34 0.34
CA VAL A 77 -10.50 -6.74 1.25
C VAL A 77 -11.69 -5.80 1.14
N GLU A 78 -11.48 -4.48 1.23
CA GLU A 78 -12.56 -3.49 1.11
C GLU A 78 -13.31 -3.63 -0.22
N LEU A 79 -12.58 -3.83 -1.33
CA LEU A 79 -13.17 -4.02 -2.66
C LEU A 79 -13.88 -5.37 -2.81
N SER A 80 -13.48 -6.41 -2.05
CA SER A 80 -14.22 -7.68 -2.03
C SER A 80 -15.55 -7.57 -1.28
N GLU A 81 -15.65 -6.67 -0.30
CA GLU A 81 -16.86 -6.46 0.51
C GLU A 81 -17.78 -5.40 -0.10
N LYS A 82 -17.21 -4.35 -0.64
CA LYS A 82 -17.91 -3.24 -1.28
C LYS A 82 -17.29 -2.94 -2.64
N PRO A 83 -17.64 -3.71 -3.67
CA PRO A 83 -17.05 -3.56 -5.00
C PRO A 83 -17.20 -2.15 -5.54
N LYS A 84 -16.13 -1.68 -6.16
CA LYS A 84 -16.09 -0.45 -6.94
C LYS A 84 -15.54 -0.79 -8.32
N GLU A 85 -16.06 -0.13 -9.33
CA GLU A 85 -15.73 -0.42 -10.71
C GLU A 85 -15.49 0.88 -11.49
N GLY A 86 -14.74 0.80 -12.57
CA GLY A 86 -14.53 1.89 -13.49
C GLY A 86 -13.95 3.15 -12.81
N VAL A 87 -14.47 4.31 -13.17
CA VAL A 87 -14.04 5.61 -12.61
C VAL A 87 -14.25 5.69 -11.10
N ALA A 88 -15.31 5.06 -10.57
CA ALA A 88 -15.54 5.01 -9.13
C ALA A 88 -14.44 4.22 -8.40
N GLY A 89 -13.90 3.16 -9.02
CA GLY A 89 -12.75 2.41 -8.50
C GLY A 89 -11.46 3.24 -8.51
N ILE A 90 -11.22 3.99 -9.59
CA ILE A 90 -10.08 4.91 -9.69
C ILE A 90 -10.16 5.97 -8.58
N THR A 91 -11.29 6.66 -8.47
CA THR A 91 -11.51 7.70 -7.45
C THR A 91 -11.32 7.16 -6.03
N TYR A 92 -11.82 5.95 -5.75
CA TYR A 92 -11.63 5.28 -4.47
C TYR A 92 -10.15 5.11 -4.10
N LEU A 93 -9.28 4.72 -5.03
CA LEU A 93 -7.86 4.55 -4.75
C LEU A 93 -7.20 5.89 -4.36
N PHE A 94 -7.56 6.98 -5.03
CA PHE A 94 -7.06 8.32 -4.70
C PHE A 94 -7.59 8.82 -3.35
N ASP A 95 -8.87 8.57 -3.04
CA ASP A 95 -9.44 8.89 -1.73
C ASP A 95 -8.68 8.14 -0.62
N LYS A 96 -8.39 6.84 -0.83
CA LYS A 96 -7.64 6.03 0.14
C LYS A 96 -6.19 6.44 0.28
N LEU A 97 -5.58 6.93 -0.80
CA LEU A 97 -4.25 7.52 -0.73
C LEU A 97 -4.26 8.82 0.09
N SER A 98 -5.27 9.68 -0.09
CA SER A 98 -5.36 10.91 0.70
C SER A 98 -5.52 10.64 2.19
N GLU A 99 -6.38 9.69 2.57
CA GLU A 99 -6.54 9.24 3.96
C GLU A 99 -5.21 8.72 4.57
N GLU A 100 -4.44 7.99 3.77
CA GLU A 100 -3.15 7.46 4.18
C GLU A 100 -2.08 8.54 4.34
N CYS A 101 -2.05 9.52 3.43
CA CYS A 101 -1.16 10.68 3.52
C CYS A 101 -1.44 11.55 4.75
N GLU A 102 -2.71 11.68 5.14
CA GLU A 102 -3.10 12.41 6.35
C GLU A 102 -2.73 11.64 7.63
N SER A 103 -2.91 10.31 7.62
CA SER A 103 -2.66 9.46 8.78
C SER A 103 -1.17 9.19 9.02
N TYR A 104 -0.42 8.94 7.95
CA TYR A 104 0.99 8.52 7.99
C TYR A 104 1.87 9.22 6.95
N PRO A 105 1.93 10.57 6.95
CA PRO A 105 2.65 11.33 5.92
C PRO A 105 4.12 10.93 5.81
N GLY A 106 4.80 10.67 6.94
CA GLY A 106 6.18 10.24 6.97
C GLY A 106 6.41 8.86 6.33
N MET A 107 5.45 7.92 6.44
CA MET A 107 5.55 6.62 5.77
C MET A 107 5.38 6.76 4.25
N VAL A 108 4.33 7.48 3.82
CA VAL A 108 3.99 7.61 2.39
C VAL A 108 5.10 8.32 1.64
N LEU A 109 5.60 9.45 2.16
CA LEU A 109 6.67 10.21 1.53
C LEU A 109 7.98 9.43 1.44
N ASN A 110 8.38 8.73 2.52
CA ASN A 110 9.59 7.91 2.49
C ASN A 110 9.44 6.68 1.58
N LEU A 111 8.26 6.06 1.53
CA LEU A 111 7.98 4.99 0.57
C LEU A 111 8.17 5.48 -0.86
N PHE A 112 7.56 6.62 -1.23
CA PHE A 112 7.64 7.12 -2.61
C PHE A 112 9.05 7.61 -2.95
N GLY A 113 9.76 8.24 -2.02
CA GLY A 113 11.16 8.58 -2.16
C GLY A 113 12.04 7.34 -2.37
N TYR A 114 11.82 6.30 -1.57
CA TYR A 114 12.52 5.02 -1.72
C TYR A 114 12.28 4.39 -3.09
N LEU A 115 11.00 4.30 -3.51
CA LEU A 115 10.64 3.75 -4.82
C LEU A 115 11.28 4.55 -5.98
N ALA A 116 11.32 5.87 -5.89
CA ALA A 116 11.94 6.74 -6.90
C ALA A 116 13.47 6.56 -6.98
N GLY A 117 14.13 6.19 -5.88
CA GLY A 117 15.57 5.92 -5.84
C GLY A 117 15.98 4.54 -6.37
N LEU A 118 15.03 3.64 -6.61
CA LEU A 118 15.34 2.30 -7.06
C LEU A 118 15.68 2.26 -8.56
N ARG A 119 16.76 1.58 -8.92
CA ARG A 119 17.14 1.35 -10.33
C ARG A 119 16.24 0.34 -11.05
N ARG A 120 15.51 -0.49 -10.32
CA ARG A 120 14.59 -1.51 -10.82
C ARG A 120 13.37 -1.58 -9.92
N PRO A 121 12.20 -1.90 -10.46
CA PRO A 121 11.01 -2.10 -9.64
C PRO A 121 11.27 -3.13 -8.54
N PRO A 122 10.90 -2.85 -7.28
CA PRO A 122 11.06 -3.82 -6.20
C PRO A 122 10.14 -5.01 -6.42
N LYS A 123 10.60 -6.19 -6.00
CA LYS A 123 9.70 -7.33 -5.90
C LYS A 123 8.65 -7.05 -4.82
N PRO A 124 7.38 -7.41 -5.03
CA PRO A 124 6.35 -7.24 -4.02
C PRO A 124 6.77 -7.96 -2.72
N PHE A 125 6.73 -7.24 -1.60
CA PHE A 125 7.05 -7.86 -0.31
C PHE A 125 5.96 -8.89 0.05
N PRO A 126 6.31 -10.13 0.45
CA PRO A 126 5.31 -11.18 0.63
C PRO A 126 4.49 -10.95 1.90
N VAL A 127 3.16 -10.90 1.75
CA VAL A 127 2.19 -11.04 2.84
C VAL A 127 1.58 -12.44 2.75
N LYS A 128 1.86 -13.27 3.75
CA LYS A 128 1.45 -14.67 3.77
C LYS A 128 0.03 -14.82 4.35
N VAL A 129 -0.53 -16.01 4.22
CA VAL A 129 -1.87 -16.33 4.71
C VAL A 129 -2.00 -16.09 6.22
N GLU A 130 -0.94 -16.36 6.98
CA GLU A 130 -0.93 -16.15 8.42
C GLU A 130 -1.07 -14.66 8.80
N GLU A 131 -0.41 -13.75 8.06
CA GLU A 131 -0.58 -12.31 8.27
C GLU A 131 -2.00 -11.85 7.88
N LYS A 132 -2.54 -12.35 6.76
CA LYS A 132 -3.91 -12.05 6.35
C LYS A 132 -4.92 -12.46 7.41
N LYS A 133 -4.79 -13.67 7.97
CA LYS A 133 -5.67 -14.18 9.04
C LYS A 133 -5.56 -13.39 10.34
N LEU A 134 -4.37 -12.89 10.67
CA LEU A 134 -4.18 -12.06 11.86
C LEU A 134 -4.79 -10.66 11.68
N LEU A 135 -4.72 -10.08 10.48
CA LEU A 135 -5.32 -8.78 10.16
C LEU A 135 -6.84 -8.86 10.04
N TYR A 136 -7.36 -9.98 9.55
CA TYR A 136 -8.79 -10.20 9.30
C TYR A 136 -9.27 -11.53 9.88
N PRO A 137 -9.31 -11.66 11.22
CA PRO A 137 -9.60 -12.94 11.88
C PRO A 137 -11.02 -13.45 11.61
N ASN A 138 -11.96 -12.55 11.32
CA ASN A 138 -13.37 -12.87 11.10
C ASN A 138 -13.73 -13.07 9.61
N LYS A 139 -12.77 -12.96 8.70
CA LYS A 139 -12.99 -13.14 7.26
C LYS A 139 -12.56 -14.54 6.84
N GLU A 140 -13.53 -15.45 6.67
CA GLU A 140 -13.28 -16.88 6.39
C GLU A 140 -12.48 -17.09 5.09
N ASP A 141 -12.79 -16.33 4.04
CA ASP A 141 -12.18 -16.40 2.72
C ASP A 141 -10.87 -15.60 2.57
N ILE A 142 -10.36 -15.00 3.66
CA ILE A 142 -9.18 -14.11 3.61
C ILE A 142 -7.94 -14.77 2.99
N ALA A 143 -7.82 -16.09 3.10
CA ALA A 143 -6.69 -16.83 2.52
C ALA A 143 -6.67 -16.75 0.99
N SER A 144 -7.85 -16.70 0.35
CA SER A 144 -8.02 -16.66 -1.11
C SER A 144 -7.98 -15.23 -1.67
N VAL A 145 -8.11 -14.19 -0.84
CA VAL A 145 -8.06 -12.80 -1.30
C VAL A 145 -6.72 -12.53 -1.98
N GLU A 146 -6.76 -12.21 -3.26
CA GLU A 146 -5.57 -11.84 -4.03
C GLU A 146 -5.18 -10.39 -3.76
N ILE A 147 -3.89 -10.15 -3.51
CA ILE A 147 -3.38 -8.81 -3.30
C ILE A 147 -2.87 -8.28 -4.64
N GLN A 148 -3.62 -7.39 -5.26
CA GLN A 148 -3.21 -6.69 -6.47
C GLN A 148 -2.25 -5.54 -6.13
N SER A 149 -1.38 -5.18 -7.07
CA SER A 149 -0.63 -3.92 -7.01
C SER A 149 -1.52 -2.74 -7.40
N VAL A 150 -1.07 -1.51 -7.09
CA VAL A 150 -1.78 -0.30 -7.53
C VAL A 150 -1.91 -0.25 -9.04
N ASP A 151 -0.84 -0.61 -9.78
CA ASP A 151 -0.84 -0.70 -11.24
C ASP A 151 -1.91 -1.68 -11.76
N GLN A 152 -1.99 -2.88 -11.17
CA GLN A 152 -3.01 -3.88 -11.53
C GLN A 152 -4.44 -3.40 -11.21
N MET A 153 -4.63 -2.71 -10.08
CA MET A 153 -5.94 -2.15 -9.73
C MET A 153 -6.34 -1.04 -10.70
N PHE A 154 -5.42 -0.15 -11.08
CA PHE A 154 -5.69 0.88 -12.09
C PHE A 154 -5.97 0.28 -13.47
N GLU A 155 -5.20 -0.71 -13.91
CA GLU A 155 -5.45 -1.40 -15.18
C GLU A 155 -6.85 -2.02 -15.21
N LYS A 156 -7.24 -2.74 -14.15
CA LYS A 156 -8.58 -3.32 -14.00
C LYS A 156 -9.66 -2.24 -14.09
N PHE A 157 -9.58 -1.18 -13.27
CA PHE A 157 -10.58 -0.11 -13.27
C PHE A 157 -10.64 0.67 -14.58
N THR A 158 -9.51 0.85 -15.25
CA THR A 158 -9.46 1.48 -16.58
C THR A 158 -10.20 0.62 -17.62
N LEU A 159 -9.97 -0.70 -17.62
CA LEU A 159 -10.70 -1.62 -18.51
C LEU A 159 -12.21 -1.59 -18.24
N GLU A 160 -12.62 -1.60 -16.98
CA GLU A 160 -14.03 -1.49 -16.57
C GLU A 160 -14.64 -0.15 -17.01
N ALA A 161 -13.92 0.98 -16.85
CA ALA A 161 -14.37 2.29 -17.26
C ALA A 161 -14.55 2.41 -18.78
N ILE A 162 -13.65 1.81 -19.57
CA ILE A 162 -13.76 1.72 -21.03
C ILE A 162 -14.99 0.88 -21.40
N PHE A 163 -15.15 -0.28 -20.78
CA PHE A 163 -16.30 -1.16 -21.05
C PHE A 163 -17.64 -0.49 -20.75
N LYS A 164 -17.69 0.29 -19.67
CA LYS A 164 -18.89 1.10 -19.27
C LYS A 164 -19.06 2.40 -20.08
N LYS A 165 -18.15 2.69 -21.01
CA LYS A 165 -18.12 3.95 -21.77
C LYS A 165 -17.98 5.20 -20.89
N GLU A 166 -17.44 5.08 -19.70
CA GLU A 166 -17.09 6.19 -18.82
C GLU A 166 -15.82 6.92 -19.34
N ILE A 167 -14.95 6.18 -20.04
CA ILE A 167 -13.80 6.69 -20.79
C ILE A 167 -14.04 6.35 -22.26
N THR A 168 -14.13 7.38 -23.11
CA THR A 168 -14.54 7.24 -24.52
C THR A 168 -13.42 7.40 -25.54
N LYS A 169 -12.21 7.73 -25.08
CA LYS A 169 -11.08 8.00 -25.97
C LYS A 169 -10.35 6.75 -26.47
N THR A 170 -9.73 6.94 -27.64
CA THR A 170 -8.95 5.97 -28.41
C THR A 170 -7.54 5.72 -27.87
N THR A 171 -7.20 6.22 -26.68
CA THR A 171 -5.90 6.02 -26.03
C THR A 171 -5.81 4.62 -25.46
N SER A 172 -4.62 4.00 -25.50
CA SER A 172 -4.45 2.65 -24.99
C SER A 172 -4.69 2.56 -23.48
N THR A 173 -5.25 1.44 -23.01
CA THR A 173 -5.41 1.16 -21.58
C THR A 173 -4.11 1.38 -20.81
N ARG A 174 -2.98 1.00 -21.43
CA ARG A 174 -1.66 1.15 -20.80
C ARG A 174 -1.26 2.61 -20.58
N ASP A 175 -1.57 3.48 -21.55
CA ASP A 175 -1.24 4.91 -21.42
C ASP A 175 -2.09 5.57 -20.32
N ILE A 176 -3.37 5.22 -20.26
CA ILE A 176 -4.26 5.69 -19.18
C ILE A 176 -3.76 5.19 -17.82
N THR A 177 -3.41 3.91 -17.70
CA THR A 177 -2.86 3.33 -16.47
C THR A 177 -1.55 4.01 -16.06
N ASN A 178 -0.65 4.28 -17.00
CA ASN A 178 0.60 4.99 -16.74
C ASN A 178 0.34 6.42 -16.25
N LEU A 179 -0.62 7.13 -16.84
CA LEU A 179 -1.01 8.46 -16.40
C LEU A 179 -1.62 8.45 -14.99
N LEU A 180 -2.48 7.48 -14.68
CA LEU A 180 -3.04 7.31 -13.35
C LEU A 180 -1.95 7.02 -12.31
N ASN A 181 -0.97 6.18 -12.64
CA ASN A 181 0.19 5.95 -11.79
C ASN A 181 1.02 7.25 -11.59
N ALA A 182 1.28 7.99 -12.66
CA ALA A 182 2.00 9.26 -12.58
C ALA A 182 1.27 10.28 -11.69
N LEU A 183 -0.05 10.37 -11.79
CA LEU A 183 -0.87 11.19 -10.91
C LEU A 183 -0.84 10.69 -9.47
N PHE A 184 -0.95 9.38 -9.25
CA PHE A 184 -0.99 8.78 -7.92
C PHE A 184 0.28 9.10 -7.12
N TYR A 185 1.45 8.89 -7.70
CA TYR A 185 2.72 9.19 -7.06
C TYR A 185 3.04 10.69 -7.07
N GLY A 186 2.85 11.35 -8.21
CA GLY A 186 3.18 12.76 -8.41
C GLY A 186 2.31 13.70 -7.57
N SER A 187 1.02 13.41 -7.39
CA SER A 187 0.14 14.24 -6.57
C SER A 187 0.58 14.32 -5.11
N VAL A 188 1.11 13.23 -4.54
CA VAL A 188 1.62 13.24 -3.15
C VAL A 188 2.85 14.15 -3.03
N ILE A 189 3.79 14.04 -3.99
CA ILE A 189 5.00 14.86 -3.99
C ILE A 189 4.64 16.33 -4.18
N THR A 190 3.73 16.64 -5.11
CA THR A 190 3.25 18.00 -5.37
C THR A 190 2.55 18.58 -4.15
N ALA A 191 1.65 17.82 -3.53
CA ALA A 191 0.93 18.25 -2.34
C ALA A 191 1.88 18.54 -1.18
N HIS A 192 2.88 17.70 -0.98
CA HIS A 192 3.91 17.91 0.04
C HIS A 192 4.76 19.16 -0.25
N ALA A 193 5.24 19.32 -1.49
CA ALA A 193 6.06 20.46 -1.88
C ALA A 193 5.32 21.80 -1.76
N GLN A 194 4.01 21.80 -2.00
CA GLN A 194 3.15 22.97 -1.91
C GLN A 194 2.47 23.13 -0.52
N GLN A 195 2.70 22.20 0.41
CA GLN A 195 2.11 22.17 1.74
C GLN A 195 0.57 22.29 1.71
N LEU A 196 -0.07 21.53 0.80
CA LEU A 196 -1.52 21.55 0.64
C LEU A 196 -2.21 20.84 1.81
N GLU A 197 -3.23 21.49 2.37
CA GLU A 197 -3.96 20.98 3.53
C GLU A 197 -5.08 20.00 3.14
N ASN A 198 -5.76 20.20 2.02
CA ASN A 198 -6.87 19.37 1.58
C ASN A 198 -6.46 18.43 0.44
N LEU A 199 -5.82 17.33 0.79
CA LEU A 199 -5.29 16.36 -0.17
C LEU A 199 -6.40 15.70 -0.98
N LYS A 200 -7.51 15.35 -0.34
CA LYS A 200 -8.64 14.69 -1.02
C LYS A 200 -9.23 15.57 -2.12
N PHE A 201 -9.45 16.85 -1.85
CA PHE A 201 -9.92 17.80 -2.84
C PHE A 201 -8.91 17.94 -3.98
N PHE A 202 -7.63 18.10 -3.67
CA PHE A 202 -6.56 18.23 -4.65
C PHE A 202 -6.48 17.02 -5.59
N PHE A 203 -6.52 15.81 -5.03
CA PHE A 203 -6.44 14.58 -5.82
C PHE A 203 -7.67 14.41 -6.72
N ARG A 204 -8.86 14.66 -6.21
CA ARG A 204 -10.10 14.61 -7.02
C ARG A 204 -10.10 15.64 -8.13
N LYS A 205 -9.64 16.88 -7.86
CA LYS A 205 -9.52 17.92 -8.89
C LYS A 205 -8.56 17.50 -10.01
N ASN A 206 -7.42 16.90 -9.67
CA ASN A 206 -6.49 16.38 -10.68
C ASN A 206 -7.13 15.29 -11.54
N LEU A 207 -7.88 14.37 -10.95
CA LEU A 207 -8.63 13.35 -11.70
C LEU A 207 -9.68 13.97 -12.63
N GLU A 208 -10.43 14.97 -12.16
CA GLU A 208 -11.43 15.68 -13.00
C GLU A 208 -10.79 16.40 -14.19
N LEU A 209 -9.63 17.03 -14.00
CA LEU A 209 -8.90 17.69 -15.09
C LEU A 209 -8.45 16.69 -16.16
N VAL A 210 -7.97 15.51 -15.72
CA VAL A 210 -7.57 14.44 -16.63
C VAL A 210 -8.79 13.85 -17.34
N ALA A 211 -9.89 13.60 -16.62
CA ALA A 211 -11.13 13.08 -17.21
C ALA A 211 -11.72 14.01 -18.28
N LYS A 212 -11.63 15.34 -18.11
CA LYS A 212 -12.03 16.33 -19.13
C LYS A 212 -11.10 16.34 -20.34
N GLY A 213 -9.88 15.90 -20.18
CA GLY A 213 -8.91 15.75 -21.26
C GLY A 213 -9.07 14.42 -22.01
N PHE A 214 -9.75 13.44 -21.48
CA PHE A 214 -10.16 12.18 -22.08
C PHE A 214 -11.61 12.25 -22.58
#